data_0cd731385ba9888fece18eb7505c3c58
#
_entry.id   0cd731385ba9888fece18eb7505c3c58
#
_cell.length_a   1.000
_cell.length_b   1.000
_cell.length_c   1.000
_cell.angle_alpha   90.00
_cell.angle_beta   90.00
_cell.angle_gamma   90.00
#
_symmetry.space_group_name_H-M   'P 1'
#
loop_
_entity.id
_entity.type
_entity.pdbx_description
1 polymer ?
#
loop_
_entity_poly.entity_id
_entity_poly.type
_entity_poly.pdbx_seq_one_letter_code
_entity_poly.pdbx_strand_id
1 'polypeptide(L)'
;MQIDTTDAASIDSAAKEVLARHPDLNVLITMVGIMRIEDWLDPGSFLASAESVVTTNVLGPIRLMAAFIQHLRAQPDATIVTVSSGLAFAPLKVTPSYNASKAAIHMLSESIRLQLAGTTVKIVELVPPAVRTGLLPGQEDSEFAMSLDEFVAEAAGLLQAQPDAREIHVERVKFLRYGEVRGDYDQVVATLNASDPHGN
;
A
#
# COMPACT_ATOMS: atom_id res chain seq x y z
N MET A 1 9.52 -5.72 18.81
CA MET A 1 10.30 -4.54 18.42
C MET A 1 9.34 -3.52 17.85
N GLN A 2 9.47 -2.25 18.19
CA GLN A 2 8.67 -1.16 17.60
C GLN A 2 9.54 -0.44 16.57
N ILE A 3 8.95 -0.05 15.45
CA ILE A 3 9.60 0.71 14.39
C ILE A 3 8.75 1.94 14.04
N ASP A 4 9.37 3.11 13.99
CA ASP A 4 8.78 4.33 13.44
C ASP A 4 9.31 4.55 12.03
N THR A 5 8.46 4.38 11.04
CA THR A 5 8.84 4.51 9.62
C THR A 5 8.98 5.97 9.18
N THR A 6 8.61 6.93 10.01
CA THR A 6 8.85 8.35 9.77
C THR A 6 10.26 8.78 10.21
N ASP A 7 10.92 7.98 11.05
CA ASP A 7 12.29 8.19 11.55
C ASP A 7 13.28 7.22 10.89
N ALA A 8 14.23 7.76 10.13
CA ALA A 8 15.27 6.96 9.46
C ALA A 8 16.17 6.21 10.47
N ALA A 9 16.47 6.80 11.62
CA ALA A 9 17.32 6.14 12.63
C ALA A 9 16.60 4.96 13.29
N SER A 10 15.28 5.07 13.49
CA SER A 10 14.45 3.94 13.96
C SER A 10 14.47 2.78 12.96
N ILE A 11 14.35 3.08 11.66
CA ILE A 11 14.42 2.06 10.58
C ILE A 11 15.78 1.39 10.54
N ASP A 12 16.87 2.16 10.57
CA ASP A 12 18.24 1.62 10.53
C ASP A 12 18.54 0.71 11.73
N SER A 13 18.09 1.12 12.93
CA SER A 13 18.24 0.31 14.14
C SER A 13 17.46 -0.99 14.03
N ALA A 14 16.21 -0.91 13.59
CA ALA A 14 15.34 -2.08 13.41
C ALA A 14 15.88 -3.04 12.35
N ALA A 15 16.37 -2.54 11.22
CA ALA A 15 16.95 -3.37 10.18
C ALA A 15 18.18 -4.14 10.68
N LYS A 16 19.09 -3.48 11.41
CA LYS A 16 20.27 -4.13 12.03
C LYS A 16 19.86 -5.24 12.98
N GLU A 17 18.87 -4.99 13.84
CA GLU A 17 18.38 -5.99 14.79
C GLU A 17 17.72 -7.18 14.11
N VAL A 18 16.85 -6.92 13.11
CA VAL A 18 16.15 -7.98 12.36
C VAL A 18 17.15 -8.85 11.60
N LEU A 19 18.09 -8.24 10.86
CA LEU A 19 19.05 -8.98 10.05
C LEU A 19 20.06 -9.77 10.91
N ALA A 20 20.37 -9.31 12.12
CA ALA A 20 21.19 -10.06 13.06
C ALA A 20 20.49 -11.32 13.59
N ARG A 21 19.14 -11.27 13.74
CA ARG A 21 18.34 -12.41 14.21
C ARG A 21 17.90 -13.34 13.09
N HIS A 22 17.70 -12.81 11.89
CA HIS A 22 17.18 -13.50 10.72
C HIS A 22 18.07 -13.24 9.49
N PRO A 23 19.28 -13.83 9.46
CA PRO A 23 20.22 -13.62 8.36
C PRO A 23 19.77 -14.22 7.02
N ASP A 24 18.75 -15.06 7.05
CA ASP A 24 18.09 -15.70 5.91
C ASP A 24 16.80 -15.00 5.46
N LEU A 25 16.49 -13.82 6.04
CA LEU A 25 15.29 -13.05 5.66
C LEU A 25 15.32 -12.74 4.16
N ASN A 26 14.26 -13.16 3.46
CA ASN A 26 14.13 -13.00 2.01
C ASN A 26 12.82 -12.36 1.56
N VAL A 27 11.92 -12.01 2.48
CA VAL A 27 10.66 -11.30 2.16
C VAL A 27 10.53 -10.04 2.99
N LEU A 28 10.30 -8.91 2.34
CA LEU A 28 9.97 -7.64 2.96
C LEU A 28 8.58 -7.18 2.51
N ILE A 29 7.65 -6.98 3.45
CA ILE A 29 6.32 -6.42 3.15
C ILE A 29 6.24 -5.00 3.70
N THR A 30 6.09 -4.00 2.82
CA THR A 30 5.97 -2.58 3.21
C THR A 30 4.50 -2.20 3.36
N MET A 31 3.89 -2.54 4.50
CA MET A 31 2.44 -2.39 4.72
C MET A 31 2.05 -1.12 5.49
N VAL A 32 3.01 -0.35 5.98
CA VAL A 32 2.75 0.86 6.76
C VAL A 32 1.92 1.88 5.98
N GLY A 33 0.95 2.49 6.64
CA GLY A 33 0.15 3.54 6.03
C GLY A 33 -0.82 4.19 7.01
N ILE A 34 -1.13 5.45 6.75
CA ILE A 34 -2.20 6.20 7.41
C ILE A 34 -3.14 6.78 6.38
N MET A 35 -4.40 6.99 6.75
CA MET A 35 -5.44 7.59 5.93
C MET A 35 -6.13 8.68 6.73
N ARG A 36 -6.39 9.83 6.11
CA ARG A 36 -7.01 10.99 6.76
C ARG A 36 -8.10 11.56 5.87
N ILE A 37 -9.17 12.03 6.50
CA ILE A 37 -10.17 12.87 5.83
C ILE A 37 -9.58 14.28 5.75
N GLU A 38 -9.69 14.89 4.57
CA GLU A 38 -9.10 16.20 4.27
C GLU A 38 -10.16 17.09 3.62
N ASP A 39 -10.22 18.34 4.08
CA ASP A 39 -10.98 19.41 3.42
C ASP A 39 -10.01 20.31 2.64
N TRP A 40 -9.98 20.18 1.33
CA TRP A 40 -9.10 20.95 0.46
C TRP A 40 -9.59 22.39 0.21
N LEU A 41 -10.72 22.78 0.78
CA LEU A 41 -11.16 24.17 0.83
C LEU A 41 -10.53 24.91 2.03
N ASP A 42 -9.97 24.19 3.01
CA ASP A 42 -9.27 24.74 4.17
C ASP A 42 -7.79 24.35 4.20
N PRO A 43 -6.86 25.21 3.69
CA PRO A 43 -5.43 24.92 3.70
C PRO A 43 -4.85 24.65 5.09
N GLY A 44 -5.44 25.19 6.14
CA GLY A 44 -5.02 24.97 7.53
C GLY A 44 -5.29 23.53 8.00
N SER A 45 -6.28 22.86 7.41
CA SER A 45 -6.64 21.48 7.77
C SER A 45 -5.87 20.42 6.98
N PHE A 46 -5.67 20.60 5.66
CA PHE A 46 -5.13 19.53 4.83
C PHE A 46 -3.60 19.47 4.76
N LEU A 47 -2.86 20.61 4.86
CA LEU A 47 -1.42 20.63 4.59
C LEU A 47 -0.62 19.70 5.53
N ALA A 48 -0.82 19.82 6.83
CA ALA A 48 -0.14 18.96 7.81
C ALA A 48 -0.55 17.48 7.66
N SER A 49 -1.81 17.22 7.30
CA SER A 49 -2.30 15.88 6.97
C SER A 49 -1.56 15.31 5.75
N ALA A 50 -1.49 16.07 4.67
CA ALA A 50 -0.83 15.69 3.42
C ALA A 50 0.67 15.36 3.64
N GLU A 51 1.39 16.23 4.37
CA GLU A 51 2.80 16.00 4.72
C GLU A 51 2.98 14.72 5.54
N SER A 52 2.11 14.48 6.53
CA SER A 52 2.13 13.27 7.35
C SER A 52 1.85 12.02 6.51
N VAL A 53 0.84 12.06 5.62
CA VAL A 53 0.47 10.96 4.73
C VAL A 53 1.62 10.65 3.77
N VAL A 54 2.22 11.65 3.12
CA VAL A 54 3.35 11.44 2.20
C VAL A 54 4.57 10.88 2.95
N THR A 55 4.88 11.42 4.12
CA THR A 55 6.00 10.94 4.93
C THR A 55 5.83 9.48 5.33
N THR A 56 4.64 9.09 5.79
CA THR A 56 4.37 7.73 6.25
C THR A 56 4.19 6.77 5.08
N ASN A 57 3.35 7.12 4.10
CA ASN A 57 2.91 6.16 3.08
C ASN A 57 3.87 6.04 1.89
N VAL A 58 4.71 7.05 1.65
CA VAL A 58 5.65 7.05 0.52
C VAL A 58 7.09 6.95 1.01
N LEU A 59 7.53 7.89 1.85
CA LEU A 59 8.92 7.88 2.32
C LEU A 59 9.20 6.71 3.27
N GLY A 60 8.24 6.31 4.11
CA GLY A 60 8.37 5.14 4.99
C GLY A 60 8.73 3.86 4.23
N PRO A 61 7.93 3.41 3.25
CA PRO A 61 8.27 2.28 2.38
C PRO A 61 9.60 2.42 1.65
N ILE A 62 9.93 3.59 1.12
CA ILE A 62 11.21 3.84 0.45
C ILE A 62 12.39 3.65 1.42
N ARG A 63 12.30 4.19 2.64
CA ARG A 63 13.33 4.03 3.68
C ARG A 63 13.49 2.57 4.10
N LEU A 64 12.37 1.85 4.29
CA LEU A 64 12.41 0.41 4.57
C LEU A 64 13.11 -0.36 3.45
N MET A 65 12.73 -0.14 2.20
CA MET A 65 13.40 -0.77 1.07
C MET A 65 14.89 -0.43 1.02
N ALA A 66 15.27 0.82 1.27
CA ALA A 66 16.68 1.24 1.29
C ALA A 66 17.49 0.51 2.36
N ALA A 67 16.90 0.28 3.56
CA ALA A 67 17.57 -0.42 4.66
C ALA A 67 17.78 -1.92 4.40
N PHE A 68 16.89 -2.56 3.63
CA PHE A 68 16.94 -4.02 3.42
C PHE A 68 17.45 -4.45 2.03
N ILE A 69 17.48 -3.57 1.02
CA ILE A 69 17.73 -3.96 -0.37
C ILE A 69 19.05 -4.67 -0.59
N GLN A 70 20.12 -4.25 0.07
CA GLN A 70 21.45 -4.90 -0.09
C GLN A 70 21.42 -6.33 0.43
N HIS A 71 20.77 -6.55 1.58
CA HIS A 71 20.58 -7.87 2.15
C HIS A 71 19.74 -8.77 1.24
N LEU A 72 18.58 -8.25 0.77
CA LEU A 72 17.67 -9.00 -0.12
C LEU A 72 18.36 -9.40 -1.43
N ARG A 73 19.18 -8.51 -2.01
CA ARG A 73 19.95 -8.82 -3.23
C ARG A 73 21.01 -9.91 -3.03
N ALA A 74 21.44 -10.14 -1.81
CA ALA A 74 22.37 -11.21 -1.48
C ALA A 74 21.69 -12.57 -1.26
N GLN A 75 20.36 -12.60 -1.14
CA GLN A 75 19.59 -13.84 -1.03
C GLN A 75 19.43 -14.52 -2.39
N PRO A 76 19.37 -15.86 -2.45
CA PRO A 76 19.19 -16.60 -3.70
C PRO A 76 17.81 -16.37 -4.35
N ASP A 77 16.80 -16.04 -3.55
CA ASP A 77 15.45 -15.69 -3.96
C ASP A 77 14.87 -14.71 -2.93
N ALA A 78 14.46 -13.54 -3.36
CA ALA A 78 13.90 -12.53 -2.47
C ALA A 78 12.69 -11.82 -3.08
N THR A 79 11.78 -11.37 -2.22
CA THR A 79 10.58 -10.65 -2.65
C THR A 79 10.36 -9.40 -1.80
N ILE A 80 10.10 -8.28 -2.45
CA ILE A 80 9.54 -7.09 -1.81
C ILE A 80 8.06 -7.00 -2.21
N VAL A 81 7.18 -7.04 -1.20
CA VAL A 81 5.75 -6.80 -1.38
C VAL A 81 5.45 -5.36 -1.00
N THR A 82 5.09 -4.57 -1.99
CA THR A 82 4.57 -3.21 -1.78
C THR A 82 3.05 -3.27 -1.62
N VAL A 83 2.48 -2.35 -0.83
CA VAL A 83 1.03 -2.34 -0.59
C VAL A 83 0.44 -1.00 -1.04
N SER A 84 -0.19 -1.02 -2.21
CA SER A 84 -0.95 0.13 -2.73
C SER A 84 -2.40 0.13 -2.23
N SER A 85 -3.36 0.35 -3.08
CA SER A 85 -4.80 0.34 -2.78
C SER A 85 -5.59 0.40 -4.07
N GLY A 86 -6.86 0.00 -4.06
CA GLY A 86 -7.81 0.35 -5.11
C GLY A 86 -7.93 1.86 -5.34
N LEU A 87 -7.67 2.66 -4.28
CA LEU A 87 -7.66 4.13 -4.36
C LEU A 87 -6.44 4.73 -5.08
N ALA A 88 -5.50 3.90 -5.51
CA ALA A 88 -4.46 4.30 -6.45
C ALA A 88 -5.01 4.48 -7.89
N PHE A 89 -6.16 3.89 -8.18
CA PHE A 89 -6.75 3.78 -9.53
C PHE A 89 -8.09 4.49 -9.65
N ALA A 90 -8.81 4.69 -8.55
CA ALA A 90 -10.06 5.45 -8.51
C ALA A 90 -10.11 6.26 -7.20
N PRO A 91 -10.22 7.61 -7.25
CA PRO A 91 -10.06 8.45 -6.07
C PRO A 91 -11.34 8.49 -5.22
N LEU A 92 -11.15 8.33 -3.91
CA LEU A 92 -12.14 8.69 -2.90
C LEU A 92 -11.99 10.19 -2.59
N LYS A 93 -13.03 10.99 -2.75
CA LYS A 93 -12.96 12.47 -2.71
C LYS A 93 -12.47 13.03 -1.38
N VAL A 94 -12.74 12.33 -0.27
CA VAL A 94 -12.43 12.81 1.08
C VAL A 94 -11.02 12.50 1.54
N THR A 95 -10.22 11.76 0.73
CA THR A 95 -8.86 11.33 1.11
C THR A 95 -7.81 11.61 0.02
N PRO A 96 -7.71 12.86 -0.51
CA PRO A 96 -6.88 13.17 -1.67
C PRO A 96 -5.41 12.78 -1.52
N SER A 97 -4.78 13.11 -0.40
CA SER A 97 -3.36 12.80 -0.17
C SER A 97 -3.11 11.29 -0.02
N TYR A 98 -4.07 10.54 0.56
CA TYR A 98 -3.96 9.09 0.60
C TYR A 98 -4.00 8.48 -0.80
N ASN A 99 -4.97 8.88 -1.63
CA ASN A 99 -5.09 8.41 -3.02
C ASN A 99 -3.78 8.66 -3.77
N ALA A 100 -3.26 9.90 -3.69
CA ALA A 100 -1.98 10.28 -4.31
C ALA A 100 -0.81 9.44 -3.79
N SER A 101 -0.74 9.17 -2.47
CA SER A 101 0.30 8.34 -1.89
C SER A 101 0.27 6.90 -2.40
N LYS A 102 -0.93 6.34 -2.59
CA LYS A 102 -1.09 4.96 -3.09
C LYS A 102 -0.82 4.86 -4.59
N ALA A 103 -1.17 5.88 -5.37
CA ALA A 103 -0.76 6.01 -6.77
C ALA A 103 0.77 6.12 -6.89
N ALA A 104 1.43 6.86 -5.97
CA ALA A 104 2.89 6.93 -5.93
C ALA A 104 3.53 5.57 -5.65
N ILE A 105 2.99 4.75 -4.72
CA ILE A 105 3.48 3.40 -4.44
C ILE A 105 3.28 2.48 -5.65
N HIS A 106 2.14 2.56 -6.34
CA HIS A 106 1.92 1.80 -7.58
C HIS A 106 3.00 2.12 -8.63
N MET A 107 3.19 3.39 -8.97
CA MET A 107 4.19 3.80 -9.96
C MET A 107 5.63 3.49 -9.52
N LEU A 108 5.93 3.61 -8.21
CA LEU A 108 7.22 3.21 -7.65
C LEU A 108 7.44 1.71 -7.85
N SER A 109 6.44 0.87 -7.58
CA SER A 109 6.52 -0.59 -7.73
C SER A 109 6.83 -0.99 -9.18
N GLU A 110 6.16 -0.35 -10.15
CA GLU A 110 6.47 -0.55 -11.57
C GLU A 110 7.91 -0.17 -11.91
N SER A 111 8.37 0.99 -11.43
CA SER A 111 9.68 1.54 -11.76
C SER A 111 10.83 0.72 -11.17
N ILE A 112 10.73 0.34 -9.87
CA ILE A 112 11.78 -0.47 -9.23
C ILE A 112 11.80 -1.91 -9.75
N ARG A 113 10.67 -2.46 -10.19
CA ARG A 113 10.61 -3.76 -10.87
C ARG A 113 11.47 -3.76 -12.13
N LEU A 114 11.43 -2.68 -12.92
CA LEU A 114 12.28 -2.52 -14.10
C LEU A 114 13.76 -2.42 -13.73
N GLN A 115 14.11 -1.68 -12.67
CA GLN A 115 15.50 -1.52 -12.23
C GLN A 115 16.10 -2.81 -11.64
N LEU A 116 15.27 -3.63 -10.96
CA LEU A 116 15.72 -4.88 -10.34
C LEU A 116 15.60 -6.09 -11.27
N ALA A 117 15.12 -5.89 -12.51
CA ALA A 117 15.07 -6.94 -13.52
C ALA A 117 16.49 -7.54 -13.73
N GLY A 118 16.58 -8.86 -13.66
CA GLY A 118 17.88 -9.57 -13.74
C GLY A 118 18.62 -9.72 -12.40
N THR A 119 18.05 -9.25 -11.28
CA THR A 119 18.51 -9.58 -9.91
C THR A 119 17.68 -10.72 -9.33
N THR A 120 18.02 -11.17 -8.11
CA THR A 120 17.27 -12.17 -7.35
C THR A 120 16.01 -11.60 -6.68
N VAL A 121 15.79 -10.27 -6.72
CA VAL A 121 14.71 -9.60 -6.01
C VAL A 121 13.48 -9.41 -6.91
N LYS A 122 12.38 -10.02 -6.54
CA LYS A 122 11.07 -9.81 -7.16
C LYS A 122 10.32 -8.66 -6.48
N ILE A 123 9.56 -7.90 -7.26
CA ILE A 123 8.64 -6.87 -6.75
C ILE A 123 7.20 -7.30 -7.06
N VAL A 124 6.44 -7.50 -6.01
CA VAL A 124 5.01 -7.84 -6.07
C VAL A 124 4.22 -6.72 -5.42
N GLU A 125 3.21 -6.21 -6.10
CA GLU A 125 2.32 -5.21 -5.53
C GLU A 125 1.02 -5.88 -5.06
N LEU A 126 0.71 -5.76 -3.77
CA LEU A 126 -0.59 -6.13 -3.23
C LEU A 126 -1.52 -4.92 -3.33
N VAL A 127 -2.68 -5.11 -3.94
CA VAL A 127 -3.69 -4.05 -4.15
C VAL A 127 -4.94 -4.39 -3.32
N PRO A 128 -5.07 -3.87 -2.08
CA PRO A 128 -6.23 -4.11 -1.23
C PRO A 128 -7.47 -3.33 -1.67
N PRO A 129 -8.68 -3.88 -1.45
CA PRO A 129 -9.92 -3.11 -1.36
C PRO A 129 -10.03 -2.38 -0.03
N ALA A 130 -11.18 -1.76 0.28
CA ALA A 130 -11.51 -1.36 1.64
C ALA A 130 -11.61 -2.62 2.53
N VAL A 131 -10.89 -2.61 3.66
CA VAL A 131 -10.85 -3.71 4.65
C VAL A 131 -11.25 -3.16 6.02
N ARG A 132 -12.05 -3.89 6.78
CA ARG A 132 -12.49 -3.51 8.13
C ARG A 132 -11.31 -3.45 9.08
N THR A 133 -10.76 -2.25 9.24
CA THR A 133 -9.63 -1.92 10.10
C THR A 133 -9.80 -0.48 10.60
N GLY A 134 -9.04 -0.09 11.62
CA GLY A 134 -9.00 1.30 12.10
C GLY A 134 -8.17 2.26 11.22
N LEU A 135 -8.00 1.98 9.92
CA LEU A 135 -7.22 2.84 9.01
C LEU A 135 -7.91 4.18 8.78
N LEU A 136 -9.22 4.17 8.62
CA LEU A 136 -10.06 5.37 8.56
C LEU A 136 -11.15 5.24 9.63
N PRO A 137 -11.48 6.28 10.41
CA PRO A 137 -12.54 6.23 11.41
C PRO A 137 -13.87 5.73 10.83
N GLY A 138 -14.51 4.73 11.47
CA GLY A 138 -15.74 4.10 11.04
C GLY A 138 -15.60 3.03 9.95
N GLN A 139 -14.40 2.81 9.40
CA GLN A 139 -14.17 1.74 8.42
C GLN A 139 -14.26 0.35 9.03
N GLU A 140 -13.97 0.21 10.31
CA GLU A 140 -14.09 -1.03 11.09
C GLU A 140 -15.50 -1.61 11.10
N ASP A 141 -16.51 -0.75 11.06
CA ASP A 141 -17.93 -1.11 11.09
C ASP A 141 -18.60 -1.04 9.71
N SER A 142 -17.86 -0.72 8.67
CA SER A 142 -18.40 -0.53 7.32
C SER A 142 -18.89 -1.84 6.72
N GLU A 143 -20.14 -1.90 6.28
CA GLU A 143 -20.70 -3.04 5.54
C GLU A 143 -20.09 -3.18 4.12
N PHE A 144 -19.58 -2.10 3.57
CA PHE A 144 -18.92 -2.08 2.25
C PHE A 144 -17.48 -2.58 2.30
N ALA A 145 -16.84 -2.56 3.48
CA ALA A 145 -15.50 -3.06 3.66
C ALA A 145 -15.48 -4.59 3.83
N MET A 146 -14.47 -5.23 3.27
CA MET A 146 -14.22 -6.66 3.41
C MET A 146 -13.76 -6.96 4.84
N SER A 147 -14.15 -8.10 5.41
CA SER A 147 -13.61 -8.49 6.72
C SER A 147 -12.10 -8.73 6.64
N LEU A 148 -11.40 -8.49 7.75
CA LEU A 148 -9.94 -8.67 7.80
C LEU A 148 -9.56 -10.14 7.53
N ASP A 149 -10.30 -11.09 8.10
CA ASP A 149 -10.02 -12.52 7.95
C ASP A 149 -10.18 -12.98 6.50
N GLU A 150 -11.26 -12.56 5.83
CA GLU A 150 -11.47 -12.85 4.39
C GLU A 150 -10.36 -12.24 3.54
N PHE A 151 -9.99 -10.98 3.81
CA PHE A 151 -8.90 -10.32 3.09
C PHE A 151 -7.58 -11.05 3.24
N VAL A 152 -7.20 -11.41 4.48
CA VAL A 152 -5.95 -12.13 4.76
C VAL A 152 -5.93 -13.49 4.10
N ALA A 153 -7.02 -14.25 4.18
CA ALA A 153 -7.12 -15.57 3.57
C ALA A 153 -6.99 -15.50 2.04
N GLU A 154 -7.70 -14.56 1.40
CA GLU A 154 -7.63 -14.40 -0.06
C GLU A 154 -6.27 -13.88 -0.52
N ALA A 155 -5.73 -12.84 0.12
CA ALA A 155 -4.43 -12.27 -0.23
C ALA A 155 -3.28 -13.29 -0.07
N ALA A 156 -3.26 -14.05 1.04
CA ALA A 156 -2.28 -15.10 1.27
C ALA A 156 -2.40 -16.23 0.23
N GLY A 157 -3.63 -16.67 -0.07
CA GLY A 157 -3.88 -17.68 -1.09
C GLY A 157 -3.43 -17.23 -2.48
N LEU A 158 -3.69 -15.98 -2.85
CA LEU A 158 -3.26 -15.41 -4.13
C LEU A 158 -1.74 -15.28 -4.22
N LEU A 159 -1.05 -14.82 -3.17
CA LEU A 159 0.40 -14.74 -3.10
C LEU A 159 1.05 -16.12 -3.27
N GLN A 160 0.48 -17.16 -2.68
CA GLN A 160 0.96 -18.54 -2.83
C GLN A 160 0.70 -19.11 -4.22
N ALA A 161 -0.49 -18.85 -4.78
CA ALA A 161 -0.89 -19.39 -6.07
C ALA A 161 -0.23 -18.69 -7.27
N GLN A 162 0.25 -17.46 -7.08
CA GLN A 162 0.75 -16.59 -8.15
C GLN A 162 2.15 -16.03 -7.80
N PRO A 163 3.18 -16.87 -7.62
CA PRO A 163 4.50 -16.43 -7.14
C PRO A 163 5.24 -15.48 -8.11
N ASP A 164 4.83 -15.44 -9.37
CA ASP A 164 5.41 -14.58 -10.40
C ASP A 164 4.49 -13.41 -10.81
N ALA A 165 3.39 -13.20 -10.07
CA ALA A 165 2.49 -12.09 -10.35
C ALA A 165 3.18 -10.74 -10.06
N ARG A 166 2.92 -9.76 -10.93
CA ARG A 166 3.34 -8.37 -10.70
C ARG A 166 2.45 -7.67 -9.70
N GLU A 167 1.16 -7.94 -9.77
CA GLU A 167 0.12 -7.39 -8.91
C GLU A 167 -0.75 -8.53 -8.36
N ILE A 168 -1.09 -8.47 -7.09
CA ILE A 168 -2.06 -9.36 -6.43
C ILE A 168 -3.35 -8.56 -6.21
N HIS A 169 -4.41 -8.97 -6.88
CA HIS A 169 -5.72 -8.33 -6.80
C HIS A 169 -6.70 -9.23 -6.05
N VAL A 170 -7.06 -8.83 -4.84
CA VAL A 170 -8.23 -9.38 -4.16
C VAL A 170 -9.47 -9.07 -5.00
N GLU A 171 -10.42 -10.01 -5.12
CA GLU A 171 -11.51 -9.91 -6.12
C GLU A 171 -12.26 -8.57 -6.06
N ARG A 172 -12.57 -8.10 -4.84
CA ARG A 172 -13.30 -6.84 -4.65
C ARG A 172 -12.60 -5.61 -5.22
N VAL A 173 -11.26 -5.59 -5.28
CA VAL A 173 -10.52 -4.40 -5.77
C VAL A 173 -10.59 -4.26 -7.28
N LYS A 174 -10.89 -5.32 -8.01
CA LYS A 174 -10.94 -5.31 -9.48
C LYS A 174 -11.96 -4.31 -10.03
N PHE A 175 -13.00 -4.01 -9.27
CA PHE A 175 -13.95 -2.94 -9.62
C PHE A 175 -13.25 -1.60 -9.77
N LEU A 176 -12.40 -1.20 -8.82
CA LEU A 176 -11.63 0.05 -8.87
C LEU A 176 -10.45 -0.05 -9.83
N ARG A 177 -9.68 -1.16 -9.74
CA ARG A 177 -8.42 -1.34 -10.48
C ARG A 177 -8.60 -1.27 -12.00
N TYR A 178 -9.71 -1.76 -12.51
CA TYR A 178 -9.91 -1.92 -13.94
C TYR A 178 -10.93 -0.96 -14.57
N GLY A 179 -11.37 0.09 -13.86
CA GLY A 179 -12.33 1.06 -14.38
C GLY A 179 -11.89 1.73 -15.68
N GLU A 180 -10.62 2.17 -15.76
CA GLU A 180 -10.07 2.73 -17.00
C GLU A 180 -10.01 1.72 -18.14
N VAL A 181 -9.55 0.50 -17.87
CA VAL A 181 -9.42 -0.57 -18.88
C VAL A 181 -10.78 -1.01 -19.42
N ARG A 182 -11.81 -1.05 -18.55
CA ARG A 182 -13.19 -1.36 -18.96
C ARG A 182 -13.86 -0.20 -19.69
N GLY A 183 -13.35 1.04 -19.54
CA GLY A 183 -13.96 2.24 -20.10
C GLY A 183 -15.15 2.78 -19.30
N ASP A 184 -15.30 2.39 -18.03
CA ASP A 184 -16.37 2.80 -17.12
C ASP A 184 -15.86 3.62 -15.92
N TYR A 185 -14.67 4.24 -16.03
CA TYR A 185 -13.99 4.95 -14.96
C TYR A 185 -14.87 5.97 -14.24
N ASP A 186 -15.58 6.84 -14.98
CA ASP A 186 -16.45 7.86 -14.39
C ASP A 186 -17.57 7.23 -13.55
N GLN A 187 -18.13 6.10 -14.01
CA GLN A 187 -19.14 5.37 -13.26
C GLN A 187 -18.55 4.74 -11.98
N VAL A 188 -17.32 4.20 -12.07
CA VAL A 188 -16.61 3.66 -10.90
C VAL A 188 -16.38 4.74 -9.85
N VAL A 189 -15.86 5.91 -10.26
CA VAL A 189 -15.63 7.05 -9.36
C VAL A 189 -16.94 7.54 -8.74
N ALA A 190 -18.01 7.69 -9.54
CA ALA A 190 -19.32 8.10 -9.06
C ALA A 190 -19.87 7.10 -8.02
N THR A 191 -19.80 5.80 -8.31
CA THR A 191 -20.27 4.74 -7.40
C THR A 191 -19.49 4.72 -6.09
N LEU A 192 -18.16 4.80 -6.16
CA LEU A 192 -17.29 4.85 -4.99
C LEU A 192 -17.65 6.02 -4.07
N ASN A 193 -17.84 7.21 -4.64
CA ASN A 193 -18.09 8.43 -3.86
C ASN A 193 -19.55 8.59 -3.42
N ALA A 194 -20.51 7.92 -4.05
CA ALA A 194 -21.90 7.85 -3.58
C ALA A 194 -22.06 6.95 -2.35
N SER A 195 -21.19 5.96 -2.18
CA SER A 195 -21.22 5.00 -1.07
C SER A 195 -20.36 5.43 0.13
N ASP A 196 -19.69 6.58 0.03
CA ASP A 196 -18.81 7.08 1.08
C ASP A 196 -19.61 7.71 2.22
N PRO A 197 -19.59 7.15 3.44
CA PRO A 197 -20.31 7.69 4.59
C PRO A 197 -19.80 9.05 5.07
N HIS A 198 -18.59 9.46 4.65
CA HIS A 198 -17.95 10.74 4.99
C HIS A 198 -18.15 11.80 3.90
N GLY A 199 -18.82 11.46 2.80
CA GLY A 199 -18.96 12.25 1.59
C GLY A 199 -20.20 13.15 1.56
N ASN A 200 -20.47 13.95 2.59
CA ASN A 200 -21.54 15.00 2.58
C ASN A 200 -21.09 16.25 1.85
#